data_897ca578b6b360d2bea8f8dca0c83f47
#
_entry.id   897ca578b6b360d2bea8f8dca0c83f47
#
_cell.length_a   1.000
_cell.length_b   1.000
_cell.length_c   1.000
_cell.angle_alpha   90.00
_cell.angle_beta   90.00
_cell.angle_gamma   90.00
#
_symmetry.space_group_name_H-M   'P 1'
#
loop_
_entity.id
_entity.type
_entity.pdbx_description
1 polymer ?
#
loop_
_entity_poly.entity_id
_entity_poly.type
_entity_poly.pdbx_seq_one_letter_code
_entity_poly.pdbx_strand_id
1 'polypeptide(L)'
;YVQNAKAGDVLKVEILEIVLDKQGVMCALPENGVLGSLVKEESVKRIQVEEGKVHFSDKLVFDVTPMIGVIGVAPENGSINCGTPGCHGGNMDNKRIKVGASLYFPVFHEGAIFSLGDVHAAMGDGEVMVSGVEISAEVKVRLSVIKGISIETPMLENDELCGVIYSHEDIEKAVFHAVRVMNERVQENLGLSLNEAGMLLSAVGDLRFCQVVDPERTVMMCVPK
;
A
#
# COMPACT_ATOMS: atom_id res chain seq x y z
N TYR A 1 19.36 2.61 -5.50
CA TYR A 1 19.79 4.01 -5.68
C TYR A 1 19.14 4.60 -6.94
N VAL A 2 18.37 5.67 -6.80
CA VAL A 2 17.71 6.37 -7.90
C VAL A 2 18.54 7.59 -8.28
N GLN A 3 19.06 7.60 -9.51
CA GLN A 3 19.92 8.68 -9.98
C GLN A 3 19.18 10.03 -9.98
N ASN A 4 19.85 11.09 -9.52
CA ASN A 4 19.33 12.46 -9.41
C ASN A 4 18.22 12.69 -8.36
N ALA A 5 17.81 11.71 -7.58
CA ALA A 5 16.91 11.91 -6.45
C ALA A 5 17.65 12.58 -5.29
N LYS A 6 17.06 13.62 -4.68
CA LYS A 6 17.59 14.33 -3.54
C LYS A 6 16.51 14.47 -2.46
N ALA A 7 16.92 14.67 -1.23
CA ALA A 7 15.98 14.99 -0.14
C ALA A 7 15.09 16.20 -0.53
N GLY A 8 13.79 16.08 -0.27
CA GLY A 8 12.78 17.05 -0.65
C GLY A 8 12.15 16.86 -2.05
N ASP A 9 12.67 15.94 -2.86
CA ASP A 9 12.01 15.54 -4.10
C ASP A 9 10.88 14.55 -3.85
N VAL A 10 10.13 14.24 -4.91
CA VAL A 10 9.15 13.15 -4.93
C VAL A 10 9.61 12.07 -5.90
N LEU A 11 9.63 10.82 -5.44
CA LEU A 11 9.85 9.66 -6.30
C LEU A 11 8.50 9.14 -6.81
N LYS A 12 8.28 9.18 -8.12
CA LYS A 12 7.18 8.49 -8.77
C LYS A 12 7.61 7.08 -9.18
N VAL A 13 6.77 6.10 -8.85
CA VAL A 13 6.97 4.67 -9.17
C VAL A 13 5.74 4.18 -9.94
N GLU A 14 5.91 3.86 -11.21
CA GLU A 14 4.85 3.28 -12.06
C GLU A 14 5.02 1.76 -12.10
N ILE A 15 3.98 1.01 -11.74
CA ILE A 15 4.00 -0.45 -11.74
C ILE A 15 3.58 -0.94 -13.12
N LEU A 16 4.51 -1.52 -13.87
CA LEU A 16 4.32 -1.90 -15.26
C LEU A 16 3.94 -3.37 -15.43
N GLU A 17 4.50 -4.25 -14.60
CA GLU A 17 4.29 -5.69 -14.70
C GLU A 17 4.58 -6.38 -13.36
N ILE A 18 3.80 -7.40 -13.05
CA ILE A 18 4.02 -8.33 -11.92
C ILE A 18 3.85 -9.74 -12.49
N VAL A 19 4.92 -10.52 -12.52
CA VAL A 19 4.93 -11.92 -12.98
C VAL A 19 5.07 -12.81 -11.76
N LEU A 20 4.03 -13.55 -11.44
CA LEU A 20 3.96 -14.43 -10.28
C LEU A 20 4.64 -15.77 -10.54
N ASP A 21 5.21 -16.36 -9.49
CA ASP A 21 5.57 -17.79 -9.46
C ASP A 21 4.31 -18.67 -9.40
N LYS A 22 4.49 -19.99 -9.41
CA LYS A 22 3.40 -20.98 -9.42
C LYS A 22 2.97 -21.43 -8.03
N GLN A 23 3.71 -21.11 -7.00
CA GLN A 23 3.45 -21.55 -5.64
C GLN A 23 3.55 -20.38 -4.67
N GLY A 24 2.46 -20.14 -3.95
CA GLY A 24 2.40 -19.22 -2.84
C GLY A 24 2.22 -19.93 -1.49
N VAL A 25 2.11 -19.15 -0.44
CA VAL A 25 1.88 -19.60 0.93
C VAL A 25 0.96 -18.64 1.66
N MET A 26 0.15 -19.18 2.56
CA MET A 26 -0.60 -18.40 3.56
C MET A 26 -0.35 -18.99 4.94
N CYS A 27 -0.44 -18.16 5.97
CA CYS A 27 -0.31 -18.62 7.36
C CYS A 27 -1.40 -18.04 8.27
N ALA A 28 -1.63 -18.73 9.37
CA ALA A 28 -2.36 -18.23 10.53
C ALA A 28 -1.48 -18.52 11.76
N LEU A 29 -1.16 -17.46 12.50
CA LEU A 29 -0.22 -17.52 13.61
C LEU A 29 -0.93 -17.07 14.91
N PRO A 30 -0.64 -17.73 16.08
CA PRO A 30 -1.12 -17.25 17.36
C PRO A 30 -0.71 -15.78 17.59
N GLU A 31 -1.63 -15.01 18.16
CA GLU A 31 -1.47 -13.59 18.49
C GLU A 31 -1.25 -12.65 17.29
N ASN A 32 -1.33 -13.15 16.04
CA ASN A 32 -1.18 -12.35 14.83
C ASN A 32 -2.49 -12.29 14.04
N GLY A 33 -2.79 -11.11 13.49
CA GLY A 33 -4.03 -10.86 12.79
C GLY A 33 -5.22 -10.56 13.71
N VAL A 34 -6.35 -10.19 13.12
CA VAL A 34 -7.56 -9.80 13.86
C VAL A 34 -8.10 -10.94 14.74
N LEU A 35 -7.98 -12.18 14.28
CA LEU A 35 -8.40 -13.37 15.03
C LEU A 35 -7.25 -14.08 15.73
N GLY A 36 -6.08 -13.46 15.84
CA GLY A 36 -4.87 -14.08 16.39
C GLY A 36 -5.03 -14.68 17.79
N SER A 37 -5.81 -14.03 18.66
CA SER A 37 -6.13 -14.54 20.01
C SER A 37 -6.97 -15.83 20.01
N LEU A 38 -7.60 -16.18 18.90
CA LEU A 38 -8.36 -17.41 18.73
C LEU A 38 -7.54 -18.52 18.08
N VAL A 39 -6.42 -18.18 17.46
CA VAL A 39 -5.50 -19.14 16.83
C VAL A 39 -4.70 -19.84 17.93
N LYS A 40 -4.85 -21.15 18.06
CA LYS A 40 -4.20 -21.93 19.11
C LYS A 40 -2.83 -22.47 18.72
N GLU A 41 -2.64 -22.72 17.44
CA GLU A 41 -1.41 -23.29 16.88
C GLU A 41 -1.16 -22.71 15.48
N GLU A 42 0.11 -22.65 15.11
CA GLU A 42 0.52 -22.20 13.78
C GLU A 42 -0.05 -23.11 12.69
N SER A 43 -0.54 -22.50 11.63
CA SER A 43 -1.00 -23.20 10.44
C SER A 43 -0.41 -22.54 9.20
N VAL A 44 0.22 -23.34 8.35
CA VAL A 44 0.81 -22.91 7.08
C VAL A 44 0.18 -23.71 5.95
N LYS A 45 -0.29 -23.00 4.93
CA LYS A 45 -0.94 -23.58 3.76
C LYS A 45 -0.19 -23.18 2.48
N ARG A 46 0.31 -24.18 1.75
CA ARG A 46 0.82 -24.00 0.39
C ARG A 46 -0.33 -23.79 -0.57
N ILE A 47 -0.20 -22.81 -1.44
CA ILE A 47 -1.21 -22.37 -2.40
C ILE A 47 -0.65 -22.54 -3.80
N GLN A 48 -1.34 -23.29 -4.64
CA GLN A 48 -1.02 -23.40 -6.05
C GLN A 48 -1.59 -22.19 -6.82
N VAL A 49 -0.78 -21.62 -7.70
CA VAL A 49 -1.18 -20.50 -8.56
C VAL A 49 -0.92 -20.91 -10.01
N GLU A 50 -1.98 -21.13 -10.75
CA GLU A 50 -1.90 -21.57 -12.15
C GLU A 50 -2.98 -20.91 -13.00
N GLU A 51 -2.67 -20.60 -14.26
CA GLU A 51 -3.60 -20.05 -15.25
C GLU A 51 -4.39 -18.82 -14.75
N GLY A 52 -3.74 -17.97 -13.94
CA GLY A 52 -4.36 -16.77 -13.37
C GLY A 52 -5.34 -17.06 -12.22
N LYS A 53 -5.26 -18.24 -11.61
CA LYS A 53 -6.10 -18.68 -10.50
C LYS A 53 -5.30 -19.07 -9.27
N VAL A 54 -5.87 -18.78 -8.12
CA VAL A 54 -5.44 -19.23 -6.80
C VAL A 54 -6.24 -20.47 -6.43
N HIS A 55 -5.60 -21.60 -6.25
CA HIS A 55 -6.22 -22.86 -5.83
C HIS A 55 -6.13 -23.00 -4.31
N PHE A 56 -7.07 -22.39 -3.58
CA PHE A 56 -7.10 -22.46 -2.12
C PHE A 56 -7.44 -23.87 -1.62
N SER A 57 -8.33 -24.57 -2.32
CA SER A 57 -8.65 -25.99 -2.11
C SER A 57 -9.26 -26.57 -3.38
N ASP A 58 -9.52 -27.89 -3.41
CA ASP A 58 -10.17 -28.57 -4.53
C ASP A 58 -11.54 -27.96 -4.91
N LYS A 59 -12.18 -27.30 -3.95
CA LYS A 59 -13.53 -26.72 -4.13
C LYS A 59 -13.52 -25.18 -4.19
N LEU A 60 -12.43 -24.54 -3.84
CA LEU A 60 -12.34 -23.10 -3.73
C LEU A 60 -11.18 -22.56 -4.56
N VAL A 61 -11.54 -21.99 -5.69
CA VAL A 61 -10.61 -21.39 -6.66
C VAL A 61 -11.11 -19.98 -6.99
N PHE A 62 -10.20 -19.01 -7.03
CA PHE A 62 -10.52 -17.61 -7.34
C PHE A 62 -9.41 -16.97 -8.18
N ASP A 63 -9.71 -15.82 -8.77
CA ASP A 63 -8.77 -15.09 -9.62
C ASP A 63 -7.58 -14.53 -8.83
N VAL A 64 -6.40 -14.50 -9.45
CA VAL A 64 -5.28 -13.72 -8.94
C VAL A 64 -5.59 -12.22 -9.06
N THR A 65 -5.15 -11.47 -8.07
CA THR A 65 -5.17 -9.99 -8.06
C THR A 65 -3.81 -9.50 -7.56
N PRO A 66 -2.73 -9.65 -8.37
CA PRO A 66 -1.37 -9.43 -7.92
C PRO A 66 -1.18 -8.00 -7.42
N MET A 67 -0.51 -7.87 -6.27
CA MET A 67 -0.21 -6.59 -5.66
C MET A 67 1.13 -6.64 -4.90
N ILE A 68 1.65 -5.47 -4.52
CA ILE A 68 2.89 -5.31 -3.76
C ILE A 68 2.54 -4.81 -2.37
N GLY A 69 2.92 -5.56 -1.32
CA GLY A 69 2.72 -5.19 0.07
C GLY A 69 3.73 -4.14 0.53
N VAL A 70 5.02 -4.46 0.40
CA VAL A 70 6.12 -3.58 0.81
C VAL A 70 6.68 -2.82 -0.38
N ILE A 71 6.60 -1.50 -0.34
CA ILE A 71 7.20 -0.63 -1.36
C ILE A 71 7.46 0.76 -0.77
N GLY A 72 8.65 1.32 -1.01
CA GLY A 72 8.95 2.66 -0.48
C GLY A 72 10.39 3.09 -0.69
N VAL A 73 10.76 4.12 0.06
CA VAL A 73 12.09 4.75 0.09
C VAL A 73 12.69 4.60 1.49
N ALA A 74 13.96 4.97 1.66
CA ALA A 74 14.55 5.03 3.01
C ALA A 74 13.79 6.00 3.91
N PRO A 75 13.51 5.64 5.18
CA PRO A 75 12.86 6.54 6.13
C PRO A 75 13.74 7.76 6.45
N GLU A 76 13.11 8.85 6.90
CA GLU A 76 13.82 10.09 7.20
C GLU A 76 14.92 9.91 8.25
N ASN A 77 14.65 9.11 9.29
CA ASN A 77 15.58 8.88 10.39
C ASN A 77 15.74 7.40 10.69
N GLY A 78 16.98 6.98 10.92
CA GLY A 78 17.29 5.62 11.38
C GLY A 78 16.96 4.52 10.39
N SER A 79 16.48 3.40 10.92
CA SER A 79 15.99 2.24 10.17
C SER A 79 14.63 1.79 10.73
N ILE A 80 13.74 1.39 9.85
CA ILE A 80 12.41 0.86 10.20
C ILE A 80 12.34 -0.59 9.73
N ASN A 81 11.77 -1.46 10.57
CA ASN A 81 11.55 -2.85 10.20
C ASN A 81 10.65 -2.91 8.94
N CYS A 82 10.97 -3.81 8.00
CA CYS A 82 10.26 -3.90 6.73
C CYS A 82 8.75 -4.24 6.87
N GLY A 83 8.35 -4.86 7.98
CA GLY A 83 6.93 -5.09 8.31
C GLY A 83 6.21 -3.87 8.93
N THR A 84 6.84 -2.68 8.94
CA THR A 84 6.23 -1.47 9.52
C THR A 84 6.09 -0.40 8.44
N PRO A 85 4.88 0.02 8.07
CA PRO A 85 4.67 1.11 7.14
C PRO A 85 4.84 2.48 7.80
N GLY A 86 4.86 3.55 6.98
CA GLY A 86 4.94 4.92 7.45
C GLY A 86 4.98 5.92 6.30
N CYS A 87 5.44 7.15 6.55
CA CYS A 87 5.56 8.19 5.52
C CYS A 87 6.56 7.84 4.41
N HIS A 88 7.47 6.90 4.65
CA HIS A 88 8.42 6.37 3.65
C HIS A 88 7.81 5.30 2.72
N GLY A 89 6.58 4.87 2.97
CA GLY A 89 5.96 3.67 2.40
C GLY A 89 6.09 2.49 3.36
N GLY A 90 6.85 1.46 2.99
CA GLY A 90 7.01 0.22 3.77
C GLY A 90 5.86 -0.74 3.55
N ASN A 91 5.47 -1.48 4.59
CA ASN A 91 4.43 -2.52 4.54
C ASN A 91 3.02 -1.94 4.57
N MET A 92 2.62 -1.29 3.48
CA MET A 92 1.32 -0.63 3.41
C MET A 92 0.16 -1.58 3.12
N ASP A 93 0.43 -2.75 2.55
CA ASP A 93 -0.52 -3.78 2.17
C ASP A 93 -1.81 -3.23 1.55
N ASN A 94 -1.60 -2.37 0.58
CA ASN A 94 -2.70 -1.78 -0.17
C ASN A 94 -2.91 -2.53 -1.49
N LYS A 95 -3.95 -3.34 -1.57
CA LYS A 95 -4.24 -4.15 -2.78
C LYS A 95 -4.40 -3.34 -4.07
N ARG A 96 -4.37 -2.00 -4.01
CA ARG A 96 -4.39 -1.12 -5.18
C ARG A 96 -2.99 -0.80 -5.70
N ILE A 97 -1.95 -1.24 -4.98
CA ILE A 97 -0.56 -1.20 -5.45
C ILE A 97 -0.33 -2.36 -6.41
N LYS A 98 -0.83 -2.21 -7.62
CA LYS A 98 -0.87 -3.25 -8.67
C LYS A 98 -0.51 -2.66 -10.04
N VAL A 99 -0.42 -3.49 -11.06
CA VAL A 99 -0.17 -3.04 -12.44
C VAL A 99 -1.15 -1.94 -12.84
N GLY A 100 -0.61 -0.86 -13.43
CA GLY A 100 -1.36 0.34 -13.81
C GLY A 100 -1.43 1.42 -12.73
N ALA A 101 -0.99 1.12 -11.50
CA ALA A 101 -0.88 2.14 -10.46
C ALA A 101 0.44 2.91 -10.55
N SER A 102 0.40 4.19 -10.18
CA SER A 102 1.55 5.04 -9.90
C SER A 102 1.55 5.40 -8.42
N LEU A 103 2.69 5.22 -7.77
CA LEU A 103 2.90 5.68 -6.39
C LEU A 103 3.82 6.90 -6.39
N TYR A 104 3.67 7.71 -5.36
CA TYR A 104 4.48 8.87 -5.10
C TYR A 104 4.99 8.80 -3.66
N PHE A 105 6.30 8.92 -3.47
CA PHE A 105 6.95 8.87 -2.17
C PHE A 105 7.74 10.13 -1.90
N PRO A 106 7.70 10.68 -0.67
CA PRO A 106 8.60 11.74 -0.28
C PRO A 106 10.04 11.19 -0.24
N VAL A 107 10.99 11.90 -0.79
CA VAL A 107 12.41 11.51 -0.77
C VAL A 107 13.11 12.18 0.40
N PHE A 108 13.66 11.40 1.32
CA PHE A 108 14.36 11.90 2.51
C PHE A 108 15.88 11.91 2.35
N HIS A 109 16.42 11.06 1.47
CA HIS A 109 17.85 10.90 1.27
C HIS A 109 18.24 10.94 -0.20
N GLU A 110 19.49 11.34 -0.48
CA GLU A 110 20.05 11.27 -1.83
C GLU A 110 19.95 9.84 -2.37
N GLY A 111 19.47 9.72 -3.60
CA GLY A 111 19.23 8.42 -4.24
C GLY A 111 17.96 7.72 -3.80
N ALA A 112 17.13 8.34 -2.95
CA ALA A 112 15.86 7.80 -2.41
C ALA A 112 15.98 6.43 -1.71
N ILE A 113 16.95 5.59 -2.11
CA ILE A 113 17.15 4.21 -1.62
C ILE A 113 15.85 3.41 -1.72
N PHE A 114 15.30 3.36 -2.93
CA PHE A 114 14.04 2.68 -3.24
C PHE A 114 14.17 1.16 -3.08
N SER A 115 13.15 0.53 -2.51
CA SER A 115 13.00 -0.92 -2.42
C SER A 115 11.55 -1.35 -2.52
N LEU A 116 11.34 -2.60 -2.94
CA LEU A 116 10.04 -3.26 -2.94
C LEU A 116 10.20 -4.78 -2.69
N GLY A 117 9.14 -5.38 -2.24
CA GLY A 117 9.04 -6.83 -2.02
C GLY A 117 7.63 -7.19 -1.57
N ASP A 118 7.49 -8.38 -0.97
CA ASP A 118 6.23 -8.79 -0.35
C ASP A 118 5.07 -8.76 -1.34
N VAL A 119 5.20 -9.58 -2.38
CA VAL A 119 4.19 -9.66 -3.44
C VAL A 119 3.13 -10.70 -3.06
N HIS A 120 1.87 -10.31 -3.17
CA HIS A 120 0.75 -11.22 -2.96
C HIS A 120 0.09 -11.57 -4.29
N ALA A 121 -0.25 -12.84 -4.50
CA ALA A 121 -1.08 -13.26 -5.64
C ALA A 121 -2.52 -12.78 -5.48
N ALA A 122 -2.99 -12.63 -4.24
CA ALA A 122 -4.28 -12.05 -3.88
C ALA A 122 -4.27 -11.64 -2.41
N MET A 123 -4.96 -10.54 -2.10
CA MET A 123 -5.19 -10.06 -0.74
C MET A 123 -6.50 -9.27 -0.68
N GLY A 124 -7.27 -9.43 0.38
CA GLY A 124 -8.45 -8.59 0.69
C GLY A 124 -8.07 -7.32 1.44
N ASP A 125 -8.89 -6.28 1.39
CA ASP A 125 -8.72 -5.11 2.26
C ASP A 125 -8.70 -5.56 3.74
N GLY A 126 -7.75 -5.04 4.50
CA GLY A 126 -7.55 -5.33 5.91
C GLY A 126 -6.51 -6.40 6.21
N GLU A 127 -6.19 -7.29 5.27
CA GLU A 127 -5.24 -8.41 5.46
C GLU A 127 -5.45 -9.17 6.80
N VAL A 128 -6.70 -9.46 7.10
CA VAL A 128 -7.22 -9.72 8.45
C VAL A 128 -6.53 -10.82 9.27
N MET A 129 -5.75 -11.70 8.63
CA MET A 129 -4.99 -12.77 9.28
C MET A 129 -3.47 -12.62 9.11
N VAL A 130 -2.99 -11.41 8.79
CA VAL A 130 -1.55 -11.06 8.65
C VAL A 130 -0.82 -11.78 7.52
N SER A 131 -1.56 -12.31 6.56
CA SER A 131 -1.02 -13.00 5.40
C SER A 131 -1.99 -12.89 4.24
N GLY A 132 -1.55 -12.29 3.15
CA GLY A 132 -2.14 -12.47 1.84
C GLY A 132 -1.81 -13.85 1.27
N VAL A 133 -1.93 -14.04 -0.03
CA VAL A 133 -1.32 -15.18 -0.73
C VAL A 133 0.09 -14.77 -1.11
N GLU A 134 1.02 -14.97 -0.18
CA GLU A 134 2.43 -14.65 -0.30
C GLU A 134 3.06 -15.43 -1.44
N ILE A 135 3.78 -14.77 -2.35
CA ILE A 135 4.33 -15.45 -3.52
C ILE A 135 5.58 -14.73 -4.04
N SER A 136 6.53 -15.51 -4.55
CA SER A 136 7.66 -14.97 -5.29
C SER A 136 7.20 -14.36 -6.61
N ALA A 137 7.79 -13.25 -7.01
CA ALA A 137 7.44 -12.58 -8.26
C ALA A 137 8.61 -11.80 -8.86
N GLU A 138 8.53 -11.55 -10.16
CA GLU A 138 9.32 -10.54 -10.84
C GLU A 138 8.46 -9.29 -11.05
N VAL A 139 8.98 -8.13 -10.64
CA VAL A 139 8.26 -6.86 -10.73
C VAL A 139 9.02 -5.88 -11.63
N LYS A 140 8.32 -5.30 -12.60
CA LYS A 140 8.86 -4.26 -13.48
C LYS A 140 8.24 -2.92 -13.14
N VAL A 141 9.07 -1.96 -12.78
CA VAL A 141 8.67 -0.60 -12.46
C VAL A 141 9.40 0.44 -13.33
N ARG A 142 8.78 1.62 -13.48
CA ARG A 142 9.44 2.80 -13.99
C ARG A 142 9.58 3.82 -12.87
N LEU A 143 10.79 4.33 -12.67
CA LEU A 143 11.10 5.34 -11.66
C LEU A 143 11.30 6.70 -12.32
N SER A 144 10.71 7.74 -11.72
CA SER A 144 10.86 9.13 -12.16
C SER A 144 10.98 10.04 -10.93
N VAL A 145 11.86 11.05 -11.01
CA VAL A 145 12.06 12.02 -9.93
C VAL A 145 11.33 13.30 -10.29
N ILE A 146 10.43 13.76 -9.43
CA ILE A 146 9.68 15.01 -9.59
C ILE A 146 10.31 16.06 -8.66
N LYS A 147 10.63 17.21 -9.24
CA LYS A 147 11.26 18.34 -8.56
C LYS A 147 10.25 19.45 -8.28
N GLY A 148 10.50 20.23 -7.23
CA GLY A 148 9.75 21.46 -6.97
C GLY A 148 8.36 21.27 -6.36
N ILE A 149 8.02 20.05 -5.99
CA ILE A 149 6.85 19.72 -5.16
C ILE A 149 7.28 18.87 -3.98
N SER A 150 6.50 18.89 -2.91
CA SER A 150 6.69 18.01 -1.76
C SER A 150 5.38 17.33 -1.38
N ILE A 151 5.48 16.15 -0.79
CA ILE A 151 4.37 15.42 -0.19
C ILE A 151 4.82 14.91 1.18
N GLU A 152 3.88 14.78 2.13
CA GLU A 152 4.22 14.34 3.49
C GLU A 152 4.08 12.81 3.68
N THR A 153 3.33 12.14 2.80
CA THR A 153 2.98 10.73 2.93
C THR A 153 2.81 10.11 1.53
N PRO A 154 2.87 8.78 1.41
CA PRO A 154 2.67 8.13 0.13
C PRO A 154 1.32 8.44 -0.50
N MET A 155 1.32 8.57 -1.82
CA MET A 155 0.11 8.73 -2.62
C MET A 155 0.05 7.68 -3.71
N LEU A 156 -1.16 7.37 -4.14
CA LEU A 156 -1.41 6.43 -5.22
C LEU A 156 -2.39 7.05 -6.22
N GLU A 157 -2.14 6.83 -7.49
CA GLU A 157 -3.12 7.09 -8.54
C GLU A 157 -3.16 5.95 -9.56
N ASN A 158 -4.32 5.78 -10.19
CA ASN A 158 -4.51 4.95 -11.36
C ASN A 158 -5.51 5.63 -12.30
N ASP A 159 -6.09 4.91 -13.25
CA ASP A 159 -7.03 5.47 -14.21
C ASP A 159 -8.37 5.89 -13.58
N GLU A 160 -8.72 5.36 -12.40
CA GLU A 160 -10.03 5.54 -11.77
C GLU A 160 -10.00 6.54 -10.61
N LEU A 161 -8.90 6.59 -9.85
CA LEU A 161 -8.85 7.31 -8.59
C LEU A 161 -7.46 7.90 -8.27
N CYS A 162 -7.47 8.89 -7.38
CA CYS A 162 -6.30 9.38 -6.64
C CYS A 162 -6.50 9.12 -5.15
N GLY A 163 -5.45 8.66 -4.45
CA GLY A 163 -5.51 8.33 -3.02
C GLY A 163 -4.31 8.85 -2.23
N VAL A 164 -4.57 9.24 -0.99
CA VAL A 164 -3.58 9.52 0.05
C VAL A 164 -3.52 8.33 0.99
N ILE A 165 -2.35 7.77 1.19
CA ILE A 165 -2.11 6.62 2.07
C ILE A 165 -1.48 7.14 3.36
N TYR A 166 -2.01 6.72 4.50
CA TYR A 166 -1.47 7.09 5.80
C TYR A 166 -1.46 5.89 6.75
N SER A 167 -0.36 5.77 7.50
CA SER A 167 -0.16 4.68 8.46
C SER A 167 0.07 5.25 9.86
N HIS A 168 -0.54 4.66 10.88
CA HIS A 168 -0.38 5.04 12.28
C HIS A 168 -0.82 3.89 13.21
N GLU A 169 -0.19 3.77 14.40
CA GLU A 169 -0.57 2.79 15.43
C GLU A 169 -2.03 2.94 15.88
N ASP A 170 -2.52 4.17 15.92
CA ASP A 170 -3.90 4.55 16.19
C ASP A 170 -4.65 4.74 14.88
N ILE A 171 -5.63 3.89 14.62
CA ILE A 171 -6.43 3.91 13.38
C ILE A 171 -7.21 5.22 13.20
N GLU A 172 -7.70 5.84 14.27
CA GLU A 172 -8.43 7.11 14.20
C GLU A 172 -7.50 8.23 13.73
N LYS A 173 -6.24 8.21 14.15
CA LYS A 173 -5.23 9.16 13.67
C LYS A 173 -4.84 8.89 12.22
N ALA A 174 -4.70 7.61 11.83
CA ALA A 174 -4.47 7.27 10.43
C ALA A 174 -5.59 7.84 9.54
N VAL A 175 -6.84 7.63 9.93
CA VAL A 175 -8.02 8.16 9.23
C VAL A 175 -8.01 9.69 9.19
N PHE A 176 -7.80 10.34 10.34
CA PHE A 176 -7.77 11.80 10.42
C PHE A 176 -6.73 12.39 9.47
N HIS A 177 -5.51 11.88 9.49
CA HIS A 177 -4.42 12.42 8.66
C HIS A 177 -4.62 12.13 7.17
N ALA A 178 -5.07 10.93 6.79
CA ALA A 178 -5.37 10.61 5.39
C ALA A 178 -6.46 11.55 4.82
N VAL A 179 -7.53 11.79 5.58
CA VAL A 179 -8.62 12.69 5.19
C VAL A 179 -8.16 14.15 5.17
N ARG A 180 -7.36 14.60 6.16
CA ARG A 180 -6.81 15.96 6.21
C ARG A 180 -5.97 16.25 4.96
N VAL A 181 -4.99 15.40 4.66
CA VAL A 181 -4.10 15.59 3.50
C VAL A 181 -4.89 15.59 2.20
N MET A 182 -5.86 14.69 2.05
CA MET A 182 -6.71 14.68 0.86
C MET A 182 -7.58 15.95 0.78
N ASN A 183 -8.11 16.43 1.90
CA ASN A 183 -8.89 17.66 1.96
C ASN A 183 -8.07 18.88 1.51
N GLU A 184 -6.84 19.02 2.02
CA GLU A 184 -5.92 20.08 1.63
C GLU A 184 -5.63 20.07 0.13
N ARG A 185 -5.40 18.90 -0.45
CA ARG A 185 -5.19 18.75 -1.90
C ARG A 185 -6.41 19.11 -2.73
N VAL A 186 -7.60 18.74 -2.26
CA VAL A 186 -8.87 19.12 -2.91
C VAL A 186 -9.07 20.63 -2.85
N GLN A 187 -8.78 21.27 -1.73
CA GLN A 187 -8.81 22.74 -1.59
C GLN A 187 -7.87 23.40 -2.62
N GLU A 188 -6.62 22.95 -2.68
CA GLU A 188 -5.60 23.51 -3.59
C GLU A 188 -5.99 23.35 -5.07
N ASN A 189 -6.47 22.16 -5.44
CA ASN A 189 -6.76 21.83 -6.85
C ASN A 189 -8.05 22.48 -7.35
N LEU A 190 -9.06 22.64 -6.49
CA LEU A 190 -10.39 23.12 -6.89
C LEU A 190 -10.71 24.54 -6.37
N GLY A 191 -9.84 25.12 -5.55
CA GLY A 191 -10.07 26.46 -4.97
C GLY A 191 -11.22 26.47 -3.95
N LEU A 192 -11.49 25.32 -3.28
CA LEU A 192 -12.56 25.18 -2.30
C LEU A 192 -12.10 25.58 -0.90
N SER A 193 -13.06 25.97 -0.06
CA SER A 193 -12.82 26.08 1.40
C SER A 193 -12.66 24.70 2.03
N LEU A 194 -12.10 24.64 3.24
CA LEU A 194 -11.99 23.41 4.03
C LEU A 194 -13.33 22.71 4.19
N ASN A 195 -14.40 23.46 4.45
CA ASN A 195 -15.72 22.89 4.65
C ASN A 195 -16.31 22.31 3.36
N GLU A 196 -16.18 23.03 2.23
CA GLU A 196 -16.65 22.56 0.92
C GLU A 196 -15.88 21.33 0.46
N ALA A 197 -14.56 21.32 0.60
CA ALA A 197 -13.73 20.16 0.31
C ALA A 197 -14.11 18.96 1.20
N GLY A 198 -14.34 19.18 2.50
CA GLY A 198 -14.80 18.13 3.43
C GLY A 198 -16.18 17.57 3.06
N MET A 199 -17.12 18.41 2.68
CA MET A 199 -18.43 17.98 2.18
C MET A 199 -18.31 17.18 0.87
N LEU A 200 -17.44 17.61 -0.03
CA LEU A 200 -17.17 16.89 -1.29
C LEU A 200 -16.56 15.52 -1.02
N LEU A 201 -15.56 15.43 -0.12
CA LEU A 201 -14.99 14.15 0.28
C LEU A 201 -16.03 13.20 0.88
N SER A 202 -17.00 13.71 1.65
CA SER A 202 -18.10 12.91 2.20
C SER A 202 -19.08 12.40 1.13
N ALA A 203 -19.18 13.12 0.01
CA ALA A 203 -20.13 12.79 -1.06
C ALA A 203 -19.55 11.81 -2.08
N VAL A 204 -18.26 11.95 -2.44
CA VAL A 204 -17.65 11.20 -3.55
C VAL A 204 -16.37 10.48 -3.18
N GLY A 205 -15.81 10.73 -2.00
CA GLY A 205 -14.60 10.08 -1.55
C GLY A 205 -14.87 8.76 -0.84
N ASP A 206 -13.92 7.86 -0.94
CA ASP A 206 -13.92 6.57 -0.25
C ASP A 206 -12.77 6.50 0.75
N LEU A 207 -13.07 6.21 2.02
CA LEU A 207 -12.09 5.82 3.00
C LEU A 207 -11.96 4.29 3.00
N ARG A 208 -10.76 3.79 2.75
CA ARG A 208 -10.50 2.35 2.61
C ARG A 208 -9.43 1.89 3.58
N PHE A 209 -9.64 0.74 4.21
CA PHE A 209 -8.57 0.04 4.91
C PHE A 209 -7.64 -0.61 3.90
N CYS A 210 -6.33 -0.55 4.19
CA CYS A 210 -5.32 -1.31 3.44
C CYS A 210 -4.99 -2.57 4.24
N GLN A 211 -4.36 -2.43 5.41
CA GLN A 211 -4.19 -3.49 6.41
C GLN A 211 -4.52 -2.97 7.81
N VAL A 212 -4.86 -3.88 8.74
CA VAL A 212 -5.20 -3.57 10.14
C VAL A 212 -4.43 -4.43 11.14
N VAL A 213 -3.34 -5.06 10.72
CA VAL A 213 -2.64 -6.12 11.46
C VAL A 213 -1.19 -5.79 11.78
N ASP A 214 -0.59 -4.85 11.07
CA ASP A 214 0.78 -4.39 11.30
C ASP A 214 0.88 -3.43 12.50
N PRO A 215 2.08 -3.13 13.00
CA PRO A 215 2.28 -2.17 14.09
C PRO A 215 1.63 -0.81 13.80
N GLU A 216 1.74 -0.33 12.56
CA GLU A 216 1.07 0.88 12.04
C GLU A 216 -0.05 0.44 11.09
N ARG A 217 -1.32 0.73 11.43
CA ARG A 217 -2.48 0.43 10.57
C ARG A 217 -2.51 1.40 9.40
N THR A 218 -2.80 0.90 8.21
CA THR A 218 -2.77 1.68 6.98
C THR A 218 -4.17 1.88 6.41
N VAL A 219 -4.50 3.13 6.12
CA VAL A 219 -5.73 3.52 5.41
C VAL A 219 -5.40 4.34 4.18
N MET A 220 -6.34 4.40 3.25
CA MET A 220 -6.28 5.26 2.08
C MET A 220 -7.59 6.06 1.96
N MET A 221 -7.46 7.39 1.94
CA MET A 221 -8.54 8.27 1.51
C MET A 221 -8.39 8.52 0.02
N CYS A 222 -9.40 8.21 -0.78
CA CYS A 222 -9.35 8.36 -2.23
C CYS A 222 -10.57 9.06 -2.80
N VAL A 223 -10.38 9.69 -3.95
CA VAL A 223 -11.41 10.36 -4.74
C VAL A 223 -11.35 9.85 -6.18
N PRO A 224 -12.48 9.81 -6.91
CA PRO A 224 -12.46 9.54 -8.34
C PRO A 224 -11.68 10.62 -9.09
N LYS A 225 -11.11 10.24 -10.25
CA LYS A 225 -10.47 11.18 -11.19
C LYS A 225 -11.47 11.95 -12.02
#